data_beb6d17396e12af550e18ff945945252
#
_entry.id   beb6d17396e12af550e18ff945945252
#
_cell.length_a   1.000
_cell.length_b   1.000
_cell.length_c   1.000
_cell.angle_alpha   90.00
_cell.angle_beta   90.00
_cell.angle_gamma   90.00
#
_symmetry.space_group_name_H-M   'P 1'
#
loop_
_entity.id
_entity.type
_entity.pdbx_description
1 polymer ?
#
loop_
_entity_poly.entity_id
_entity_poly.type
_entity_poly.pdbx_seq_one_letter_code
_entity_poly.pdbx_strand_id
1 'polypeptide(L)'
;MDILSVQGLLAMLQIIVIDILLAGDNAIVIGMAARNLPENLQKKAIFWGTAGAIILRLVMAFLFVEALNNIPALRLVGGILLLWIGYKLVADDESEHNIEAKDNLRAAITTIVIADGIMGIDNVIGVVGAAGGDMTLVAIGMLITVPIIIYGSTLFVKVIERFPIILYVGGGILAWVGAAMSVEDKLISHIVEPYALFIKIAAVILVVGASLLANKLKK
;
A
#
# COMPACT_ATOMS: atom_id res chain seq x y z
N MET A 1 9.16 8.23 16.47
CA MET A 1 10.28 7.23 16.41
C MET A 1 11.51 7.92 15.86
N ASP A 2 12.74 7.60 16.35
CA ASP A 2 13.94 8.15 15.72
C ASP A 2 14.16 7.47 14.35
N ILE A 3 14.13 8.26 13.28
CA ILE A 3 14.22 7.78 11.88
C ILE A 3 15.57 7.09 11.61
N LEU A 4 16.65 7.56 12.26
CA LEU A 4 17.99 7.02 12.08
C LEU A 4 18.27 5.80 12.97
N SER A 5 17.35 5.42 13.84
CA SER A 5 17.45 4.17 14.59
C SER A 5 17.28 2.96 13.68
N VAL A 6 17.79 1.80 14.09
CA VAL A 6 17.59 0.53 13.36
C VAL A 6 16.09 0.24 13.15
N GLN A 7 15.27 0.54 14.16
CA GLN A 7 13.82 0.37 14.09
C GLN A 7 13.19 1.35 13.09
N GLY A 8 13.61 2.63 13.07
CA GLY A 8 13.16 3.62 12.11
C GLY A 8 13.53 3.26 10.67
N LEU A 9 14.75 2.80 10.44
CA LEU A 9 15.20 2.35 9.12
C LEU A 9 14.46 1.10 8.64
N LEU A 10 14.17 0.15 9.52
CA LEU A 10 13.36 -1.03 9.17
C LEU A 10 11.92 -0.65 8.85
N ALA A 11 11.31 0.25 9.63
CA ALA A 11 9.98 0.77 9.34
C ALA A 11 9.95 1.51 8.00
N MET A 12 10.95 2.34 7.72
CA MET A 12 11.09 3.04 6.44
C MET A 12 11.21 2.06 5.26
N LEU A 13 12.03 1.01 5.40
CA LEU A 13 12.13 -0.03 4.39
C LEU A 13 10.81 -0.75 4.15
N GLN A 14 10.08 -1.09 5.23
CA GLN A 14 8.75 -1.70 5.12
C GLN A 14 7.77 -0.78 4.41
N ILE A 15 7.72 0.52 4.75
CA ILE A 15 6.89 1.52 4.09
C ILE A 15 7.18 1.54 2.59
N ILE A 16 8.46 1.65 2.21
CA ILE A 16 8.87 1.72 0.80
C ILE A 16 8.45 0.45 0.05
N VAL A 17 8.70 -0.72 0.62
CA VAL A 17 8.35 -2.00 -0.03
C VAL A 17 6.84 -2.14 -0.16
N ILE A 18 6.07 -1.86 0.88
CA ILE A 18 4.60 -1.94 0.87
C ILE A 18 4.02 -0.97 -0.16
N ASP A 19 4.45 0.29 -0.13
CA ASP A 19 3.91 1.32 -1.03
C ASP A 19 4.23 1.00 -2.50
N ILE A 20 5.44 0.52 -2.80
CA ILE A 20 5.80 0.10 -4.17
C ILE A 20 4.98 -1.13 -4.61
N LEU A 21 4.79 -2.12 -3.73
CA LEU A 21 4.04 -3.33 -4.06
C LEU A 21 2.56 -3.08 -4.29
N LEU A 22 1.96 -2.19 -3.48
CA LEU A 22 0.55 -1.83 -3.59
C LEU A 22 0.27 -0.73 -4.62
N ALA A 23 1.26 0.07 -5.00
CA ALA A 23 1.10 1.15 -5.96
C ALA A 23 1.58 0.78 -7.39
N GLY A 24 1.95 -0.45 -7.63
CA GLY A 24 2.46 -0.89 -8.95
C GLY A 24 1.45 -0.68 -10.08
N ASP A 25 0.19 -0.95 -9.83
CA ASP A 25 -0.93 -0.77 -10.75
C ASP A 25 -1.40 0.69 -10.88
N ASN A 26 -1.19 1.53 -9.86
CA ASN A 26 -1.53 2.95 -9.92
C ASN A 26 -0.83 3.68 -11.09
N ALA A 27 0.39 3.28 -11.42
CA ALA A 27 1.11 3.86 -12.55
C ALA A 27 0.47 3.52 -13.91
N ILE A 28 -0.12 2.32 -14.04
CA ILE A 28 -0.88 1.90 -15.23
C ILE A 28 -2.13 2.77 -15.36
N VAL A 29 -2.86 2.95 -14.27
CA VAL A 29 -4.07 3.80 -14.18
C VAL A 29 -3.78 5.24 -14.59
N ILE A 30 -2.68 5.82 -14.09
CA ILE A 30 -2.23 7.16 -14.45
C ILE A 30 -1.99 7.27 -15.96
N GLY A 31 -1.27 6.30 -16.53
CA GLY A 31 -1.01 6.22 -17.97
C GLY A 31 -2.28 6.12 -18.80
N MET A 32 -3.21 5.24 -18.39
CA MET A 32 -4.49 5.03 -19.07
C MET A 32 -5.38 6.28 -19.06
N ALA A 33 -5.50 6.97 -17.95
CA ALA A 33 -6.31 8.18 -17.83
C ALA A 33 -5.83 9.32 -18.76
N ALA A 34 -4.53 9.38 -19.03
CA ALA A 34 -3.92 10.44 -19.85
C ALA A 34 -3.72 10.05 -21.32
N ARG A 35 -3.93 8.79 -21.73
CA ARG A 35 -3.49 8.26 -23.04
C ARG A 35 -4.07 8.97 -24.27
N ASN A 36 -5.29 9.54 -24.17
CA ASN A 36 -5.92 10.25 -25.30
C ASN A 36 -5.47 11.70 -25.44
N LEU A 37 -4.69 12.22 -24.49
CA LEU A 37 -4.20 13.59 -24.55
C LEU A 37 -2.99 13.72 -25.49
N PRO A 38 -2.77 14.87 -26.15
CA PRO A 38 -1.52 15.19 -26.80
C PRO A 38 -0.33 15.09 -25.83
N GLU A 39 0.85 14.68 -26.29
CA GLU A 39 2.01 14.37 -25.44
C GLU A 39 2.37 15.46 -24.42
N ASN A 40 2.27 16.74 -24.83
CA ASN A 40 2.54 17.88 -23.95
C ASN A 40 1.53 18.00 -22.81
N LEU A 41 0.27 17.59 -23.05
CA LEU A 41 -0.79 17.56 -22.04
C LEU A 41 -0.76 16.27 -21.21
N GLN A 42 -0.34 15.13 -21.79
CA GLN A 42 -0.11 13.89 -21.04
C GLN A 42 0.89 14.11 -19.89
N LYS A 43 2.05 14.71 -20.19
CA LYS A 43 3.06 15.01 -19.16
C LYS A 43 2.52 15.90 -18.05
N LYS A 44 1.70 16.89 -18.42
CA LYS A 44 1.04 17.77 -17.42
C LYS A 44 -0.02 17.05 -16.62
N ALA A 45 -0.83 16.17 -17.25
CA ALA A 45 -1.84 15.38 -16.57
C ALA A 45 -1.21 14.43 -15.55
N ILE A 46 -0.16 13.71 -15.96
CA ILE A 46 0.60 12.81 -15.11
C ILE A 46 1.21 13.58 -13.93
N PHE A 47 1.91 14.66 -14.18
CA PHE A 47 2.57 15.45 -13.13
C PHE A 47 1.56 16.00 -12.11
N TRP A 48 0.54 16.72 -12.57
CA TRP A 48 -0.44 17.34 -11.66
C TRP A 48 -1.41 16.31 -11.06
N GLY A 49 -1.76 15.25 -11.79
CA GLY A 49 -2.56 14.14 -11.28
C GLY A 49 -1.83 13.41 -10.15
N THR A 50 -0.56 13.05 -10.36
CA THR A 50 0.25 12.41 -9.34
C THR A 50 0.48 13.33 -8.13
N ALA A 51 0.77 14.61 -8.34
CA ALA A 51 0.90 15.57 -7.24
C ALA A 51 -0.38 15.68 -6.41
N GLY A 52 -1.54 15.77 -7.07
CA GLY A 52 -2.84 15.77 -6.39
C GLY A 52 -3.13 14.45 -5.64
N ALA A 53 -2.79 13.32 -6.25
CA ALA A 53 -2.93 11.99 -5.65
C ALA A 53 -2.08 11.86 -4.37
N ILE A 54 -0.83 12.32 -4.39
CA ILE A 54 0.06 12.31 -3.21
C ILE A 54 -0.53 13.17 -2.08
N ILE A 55 -1.01 14.39 -2.41
CA ILE A 55 -1.62 15.27 -1.41
C ILE A 55 -2.84 14.58 -0.80
N LEU A 56 -3.72 14.00 -1.62
CA LEU A 56 -4.89 13.29 -1.13
C LEU A 56 -4.49 12.11 -0.23
N ARG A 57 -3.47 11.34 -0.62
CA ARG A 57 -2.97 10.20 0.15
C ARG A 57 -2.38 10.63 1.50
N LEU A 58 -1.62 11.73 1.53
CA LEU A 58 -1.10 12.30 2.79
C LEU A 58 -2.23 12.78 3.71
N VAL A 59 -3.28 13.42 3.15
CA VAL A 59 -4.46 13.82 3.91
C VAL A 59 -5.19 12.59 4.47
N MET A 60 -5.41 11.56 3.66
CA MET A 60 -6.02 10.30 4.11
C MET A 60 -5.18 9.63 5.20
N ALA A 61 -3.85 9.59 5.04
CA ALA A 61 -2.96 9.02 6.04
C ALA A 61 -3.02 9.78 7.37
N PHE A 62 -3.03 11.12 7.32
CA PHE A 62 -3.19 11.95 8.51
C PHE A 62 -4.52 11.69 9.23
N LEU A 63 -5.62 11.66 8.49
CA LEU A 63 -6.94 11.36 9.05
C LEU A 63 -7.01 9.94 9.62
N PHE A 64 -6.37 8.98 8.97
CA PHE A 64 -6.33 7.60 9.44
C PHE A 64 -5.47 7.44 10.71
N VAL A 65 -4.30 8.09 10.78
CA VAL A 65 -3.47 8.11 11.99
C VAL A 65 -4.23 8.72 13.17
N GLU A 66 -4.92 9.85 12.93
CA GLU A 66 -5.74 10.49 13.95
C GLU A 66 -6.89 9.57 14.41
N ALA A 67 -7.56 8.92 13.46
CA ALA A 67 -8.60 7.94 13.75
C ALA A 67 -8.08 6.75 14.58
N LEU A 68 -6.90 6.21 14.25
CA LEU A 68 -6.26 5.11 14.99
C LEU A 68 -5.97 5.45 16.46
N ASN A 69 -5.71 6.71 16.74
CA ASN A 69 -5.44 7.17 18.11
C ASN A 69 -6.72 7.35 18.94
N ASN A 70 -7.83 7.69 18.29
CA ASN A 70 -9.08 8.10 18.95
C ASN A 70 -10.19 7.04 18.88
N ILE A 71 -10.21 6.16 17.88
CA ILE A 71 -11.28 5.16 17.71
C ILE A 71 -10.82 3.81 18.24
N PRO A 72 -11.46 3.27 19.29
CA PRO A 72 -11.17 1.92 19.79
C PRO A 72 -11.40 0.86 18.70
N ALA A 73 -10.65 -0.24 18.75
CA ALA A 73 -10.69 -1.34 17.81
C ALA A 73 -10.25 -1.01 16.38
N LEU A 74 -9.96 0.24 16.04
CA LEU A 74 -9.60 0.58 14.65
C LEU A 74 -8.25 -0.03 14.24
N ARG A 75 -7.29 -0.16 15.18
CA ARG A 75 -6.03 -0.87 14.94
C ARG A 75 -6.27 -2.36 14.66
N LEU A 76 -7.16 -2.98 15.41
CA LEU A 76 -7.54 -4.39 15.20
C LEU A 76 -8.19 -4.59 13.83
N VAL A 77 -9.18 -3.76 13.49
CA VAL A 77 -9.86 -3.82 12.18
C VAL A 77 -8.89 -3.57 11.04
N GLY A 78 -8.06 -2.52 11.15
CA GLY A 78 -7.04 -2.20 10.16
C GLY A 78 -6.01 -3.32 9.99
N GLY A 79 -5.59 -3.94 11.09
CA GLY A 79 -4.69 -5.08 11.07
C GLY A 79 -5.29 -6.31 10.36
N ILE A 80 -6.56 -6.65 10.64
CA ILE A 80 -7.28 -7.73 9.94
C ILE A 80 -7.40 -7.42 8.45
N LEU A 81 -7.70 -6.17 8.11
CA LEU A 81 -7.77 -5.73 6.72
C LEU A 81 -6.42 -5.89 6.01
N LEU A 82 -5.30 -5.58 6.67
CA LEU A 82 -3.96 -5.80 6.13
C LEU A 82 -3.65 -7.29 5.90
N LEU A 83 -4.13 -8.20 6.74
CA LEU A 83 -4.02 -9.64 6.49
C LEU A 83 -4.76 -10.03 5.21
N TRP A 84 -5.96 -9.50 5.01
CA TRP A 84 -6.75 -9.74 3.81
C TRP A 84 -6.09 -9.14 2.55
N ILE A 85 -5.57 -7.91 2.63
CA ILE A 85 -4.83 -7.26 1.54
C ILE A 85 -3.57 -8.07 1.20
N GLY A 86 -2.82 -8.52 2.21
CA GLY A 86 -1.65 -9.37 2.00
C GLY A 86 -1.97 -10.70 1.32
N TYR A 87 -3.10 -11.33 1.66
CA TYR A 87 -3.62 -12.50 0.97
C TYR A 87 -3.99 -12.17 -0.48
N LYS A 88 -4.75 -11.10 -0.70
CA LYS A 88 -5.21 -10.66 -2.01
C LYS A 88 -4.06 -10.32 -2.94
N LEU A 89 -3.03 -9.62 -2.46
CA LEU A 89 -1.82 -9.28 -3.22
C LEU A 89 -1.16 -10.50 -3.89
N VAL A 90 -1.27 -11.67 -3.26
CA VAL A 90 -0.61 -12.91 -3.74
C VAL A 90 -1.58 -13.82 -4.49
N ALA A 91 -2.87 -13.83 -4.09
CA ALA A 91 -3.86 -14.77 -4.58
C ALA A 91 -4.66 -14.28 -5.79
N ASP A 92 -4.76 -12.97 -6.01
CA ASP A 92 -5.47 -12.41 -7.15
C ASP A 92 -4.58 -12.36 -8.39
N ASP A 93 -5.10 -12.87 -9.51
CA ASP A 93 -4.64 -12.51 -10.83
C ASP A 93 -5.06 -11.04 -11.08
N GLU A 94 -4.18 -10.28 -11.73
CA GLU A 94 -4.31 -8.85 -12.03
C GLU A 94 -5.76 -8.40 -12.24
N SER A 95 -6.27 -7.56 -11.35
CA SER A 95 -7.54 -6.89 -11.56
C SER A 95 -7.41 -5.97 -12.77
N GLU A 96 -8.14 -6.26 -13.86
CA GLU A 96 -8.25 -5.35 -15.00
C GLU A 96 -8.90 -4.05 -14.52
N HIS A 97 -8.07 -3.05 -14.22
CA HIS A 97 -8.55 -1.70 -13.96
C HIS A 97 -8.91 -1.02 -15.28
N ASN A 98 -10.16 -1.16 -15.69
CA ASN A 98 -10.65 -0.55 -16.91
C ASN A 98 -10.98 0.93 -16.65
N ILE A 99 -9.98 1.81 -16.80
CA ILE A 99 -10.16 3.26 -16.67
C ILE A 99 -10.34 3.89 -18.03
N GLU A 100 -11.44 4.63 -18.17
CA GLU A 100 -11.77 5.36 -19.38
C GLU A 100 -10.80 6.52 -19.60
N ALA A 101 -10.12 6.53 -20.74
CA ALA A 101 -9.23 7.64 -21.12
C ALA A 101 -10.02 8.93 -21.32
N LYS A 102 -9.46 10.05 -20.91
CA LYS A 102 -10.12 11.36 -20.97
C LYS A 102 -9.50 12.24 -22.05
N ASP A 103 -10.34 13.06 -22.68
CA ASP A 103 -9.98 13.91 -23.82
C ASP A 103 -9.56 15.33 -23.41
N ASN A 104 -9.64 15.68 -22.13
CA ASN A 104 -9.21 16.97 -21.64
C ASN A 104 -8.36 16.88 -20.36
N LEU A 105 -7.45 17.84 -20.18
CA LEU A 105 -6.47 17.87 -19.10
C LEU A 105 -7.09 17.81 -17.70
N ARG A 106 -8.16 18.56 -17.45
CA ARG A 106 -8.80 18.62 -16.13
C ARG A 106 -9.44 17.28 -15.78
N ALA A 107 -10.18 16.70 -16.73
CA ALA A 107 -10.80 15.39 -16.52
C ALA A 107 -9.76 14.29 -16.28
N ALA A 108 -8.65 14.30 -17.03
CA ALA A 108 -7.56 13.36 -16.82
C ALA A 108 -6.94 13.51 -15.41
N ILE A 109 -6.61 14.73 -14.98
CA ILE A 109 -6.10 15.01 -13.62
C ILE A 109 -7.10 14.52 -12.56
N THR A 110 -8.38 14.89 -12.70
CA THR A 110 -9.41 14.49 -11.72
C THR A 110 -9.57 12.97 -11.67
N THR A 111 -9.56 12.31 -12.82
CA THR A 111 -9.63 10.83 -12.90
C THR A 111 -8.44 10.19 -12.20
N ILE A 112 -7.22 10.70 -12.41
CA ILE A 112 -6.00 10.20 -11.74
C ILE A 112 -6.14 10.34 -10.21
N VAL A 113 -6.52 11.52 -9.73
CA VAL A 113 -6.65 11.78 -8.28
C VAL A 113 -7.72 10.92 -7.63
N ILE A 114 -8.88 10.79 -8.26
CA ILE A 114 -9.99 9.98 -7.72
C ILE A 114 -9.63 8.50 -7.77
N ALA A 115 -9.08 8.01 -8.87
CA ALA A 115 -8.70 6.61 -9.01
C ALA A 115 -7.62 6.24 -7.98
N ASP A 116 -6.55 7.05 -7.85
CA ASP A 116 -5.51 6.84 -6.83
C ASP A 116 -6.10 6.93 -5.41
N GLY A 117 -7.05 7.84 -5.17
CA GLY A 117 -7.72 7.97 -3.88
C GLY A 117 -8.52 6.73 -3.49
N ILE A 118 -9.23 6.11 -4.44
CA ILE A 118 -10.02 4.89 -4.20
C ILE A 118 -9.11 3.67 -4.05
N MET A 119 -8.14 3.52 -4.96
CA MET A 119 -7.18 2.40 -4.98
C MET A 119 -6.10 2.54 -3.91
N GLY A 120 -5.84 3.75 -3.42
CA GLY A 120 -4.81 4.03 -2.43
C GLY A 120 -5.26 3.87 -0.97
N ILE A 121 -6.49 3.44 -0.69
CA ILE A 121 -6.95 3.24 0.70
C ILE A 121 -6.14 2.13 1.38
N ASP A 122 -5.94 1.02 0.72
CA ASP A 122 -5.12 -0.10 1.20
C ASP A 122 -3.64 0.28 1.33
N ASN A 123 -3.11 1.09 0.40
CA ASN A 123 -1.75 1.65 0.50
C ASN A 123 -1.60 2.51 1.77
N VAL A 124 -2.57 3.39 2.03
CA VAL A 124 -2.57 4.24 3.23
C VAL A 124 -2.59 3.39 4.50
N ILE A 125 -3.46 2.37 4.56
CA ILE A 125 -3.54 1.47 5.72
C ILE A 125 -2.22 0.71 5.91
N GLY A 126 -1.64 0.19 4.81
CA GLY A 126 -0.37 -0.54 4.83
C GLY A 126 0.79 0.33 5.31
N VAL A 127 0.92 1.52 4.73
CA VAL A 127 1.99 2.48 5.07
C VAL A 127 1.87 2.99 6.50
N VAL A 128 0.65 3.38 6.93
CA VAL A 128 0.39 3.84 8.30
C VAL A 128 0.62 2.72 9.31
N GLY A 129 0.22 1.49 8.97
CA GLY A 129 0.47 0.31 9.78
C GLY A 129 1.97 0.05 9.96
N ALA A 130 2.75 0.07 8.87
CA ALA A 130 4.21 -0.11 8.91
C ALA A 130 4.94 1.01 9.67
N ALA A 131 4.41 2.24 9.60
CA ALA A 131 4.91 3.39 10.36
C ALA A 131 4.57 3.34 11.85
N GLY A 132 3.74 2.38 12.31
CA GLY A 132 3.22 2.36 13.68
C GLY A 132 2.40 3.60 14.04
N GLY A 133 1.83 4.29 13.05
CA GLY A 133 1.10 5.55 13.22
C GLY A 133 1.98 6.79 13.32
N ASP A 134 3.29 6.71 13.07
CA ASP A 134 4.20 7.87 13.04
C ASP A 134 4.06 8.61 11.70
N MET A 135 3.38 9.77 11.74
CA MET A 135 3.10 10.56 10.53
C MET A 135 4.36 11.09 9.84
N THR A 136 5.47 11.26 10.57
CA THR A 136 6.75 11.71 9.99
C THR A 136 7.34 10.61 9.10
N LEU A 137 7.32 9.36 9.58
CA LEU A 137 7.74 8.19 8.79
C LEU A 137 6.83 7.99 7.57
N VAL A 138 5.51 8.14 7.74
CA VAL A 138 4.54 8.07 6.63
C VAL A 138 4.87 9.09 5.55
N ALA A 139 5.01 10.37 5.93
CA ALA A 139 5.26 11.45 4.98
C ALA A 139 6.59 11.27 4.23
N ILE A 140 7.68 10.95 4.95
CA ILE A 140 9.00 10.76 4.35
C ILE A 140 9.00 9.51 3.45
N GLY A 141 8.42 8.41 3.91
CA GLY A 141 8.34 7.18 3.13
C GLY A 141 7.59 7.39 1.82
N MET A 142 6.41 8.00 1.87
CA MET A 142 5.63 8.33 0.68
C MET A 142 6.36 9.28 -0.27
N LEU A 143 7.08 10.29 0.24
CA LEU A 143 7.88 11.19 -0.60
C LEU A 143 9.05 10.49 -1.28
N ILE A 144 9.63 9.48 -0.66
CA ILE A 144 10.70 8.67 -1.26
C ILE A 144 10.15 7.73 -2.34
N THR A 145 8.98 7.13 -2.11
CA THR A 145 8.40 6.14 -3.04
C THR A 145 7.86 6.77 -4.32
N VAL A 146 7.40 8.02 -4.27
CA VAL A 146 6.84 8.73 -5.42
C VAL A 146 7.76 8.76 -6.65
N PRO A 147 9.01 9.23 -6.58
CA PRO A 147 9.92 9.17 -7.71
C PRO A 147 10.17 7.74 -8.19
N ILE A 148 10.25 6.78 -7.26
CA ILE A 148 10.46 5.37 -7.58
C ILE A 148 9.27 4.83 -8.37
N ILE A 149 8.03 5.15 -7.97
CA ILE A 149 6.83 4.72 -8.67
C ILE A 149 6.72 5.38 -10.05
N ILE A 150 6.92 6.70 -10.15
CA ILE A 150 6.77 7.44 -11.41
C ILE A 150 7.79 6.96 -12.47
N TYR A 151 9.05 6.79 -12.07
CA TYR A 151 10.13 6.45 -13.01
C TYR A 151 10.44 4.95 -13.05
N GLY A 152 10.11 4.21 -12.00
CA GLY A 152 10.48 2.80 -11.82
C GLY A 152 9.36 1.81 -12.09
N SER A 153 8.10 2.24 -12.23
CA SER A 153 6.94 1.34 -12.33
C SER A 153 7.08 0.28 -13.42
N THR A 154 7.48 0.66 -14.63
CA THR A 154 7.67 -0.28 -15.75
C THR A 154 8.76 -1.32 -15.46
N LEU A 155 9.85 -0.91 -14.79
CA LEU A 155 10.91 -1.83 -14.39
C LEU A 155 10.41 -2.76 -13.28
N PHE A 156 9.65 -2.23 -12.34
CA PHE A 156 9.13 -2.96 -11.20
C PHE A 156 8.12 -4.04 -11.61
N VAL A 157 7.21 -3.73 -12.52
CA VAL A 157 6.28 -4.71 -13.11
C VAL A 157 7.07 -5.86 -13.75
N LYS A 158 8.08 -5.57 -14.59
CA LYS A 158 8.94 -6.60 -15.20
C LYS A 158 9.69 -7.46 -14.17
N VAL A 159 10.09 -6.86 -13.03
CA VAL A 159 10.77 -7.59 -11.95
C VAL A 159 9.80 -8.51 -11.23
N ILE A 160 8.56 -8.07 -10.95
CA ILE A 160 7.52 -8.91 -10.34
C ILE A 160 7.16 -10.08 -11.27
N GLU A 161 6.91 -9.80 -12.57
CA GLU A 161 6.61 -10.85 -13.56
C GLU A 161 7.73 -11.93 -13.64
N ARG A 162 8.99 -11.49 -13.56
CA ARG A 162 10.14 -12.39 -13.59
C ARG A 162 10.37 -13.13 -12.27
N PHE A 163 10.04 -12.51 -11.16
CA PHE A 163 10.26 -13.03 -9.81
C PHE A 163 8.99 -12.95 -8.94
N PRO A 164 7.97 -13.78 -9.20
CA PRO A 164 6.69 -13.73 -8.45
C PRO A 164 6.84 -13.92 -6.93
N ILE A 165 7.99 -14.49 -6.49
CA ILE A 165 8.31 -14.62 -5.06
C ILE A 165 8.25 -13.29 -4.31
N ILE A 166 8.45 -12.16 -5.00
CA ILE A 166 8.39 -10.82 -4.43
C ILE A 166 6.99 -10.53 -3.86
N LEU A 167 5.92 -11.00 -4.53
CA LEU A 167 4.55 -10.85 -4.05
C LEU A 167 4.33 -11.62 -2.73
N TYR A 168 4.90 -12.84 -2.62
CA TYR A 168 4.82 -13.62 -1.38
C TYR A 168 5.57 -12.94 -0.23
N VAL A 169 6.73 -12.34 -0.50
CA VAL A 169 7.47 -11.55 0.49
C VAL A 169 6.65 -10.34 0.92
N GLY A 170 6.05 -9.61 -0.04
CA GLY A 170 5.18 -8.45 0.24
C GLY A 170 3.95 -8.83 1.06
N GLY A 171 3.23 -9.88 0.66
CA GLY A 171 2.10 -10.42 1.42
C GLY A 171 2.49 -10.84 2.84
N GLY A 172 3.68 -11.42 3.00
CA GLY A 172 4.25 -11.76 4.31
C GLY A 172 4.54 -10.53 5.17
N ILE A 173 5.11 -9.47 4.58
CA ILE A 173 5.35 -8.19 5.27
C ILE A 173 4.02 -7.56 5.70
N LEU A 174 3.02 -7.51 4.82
CA LEU A 174 1.68 -7.01 5.15
C LEU A 174 1.03 -7.81 6.28
N ALA A 175 1.17 -9.14 6.25
CA ALA A 175 0.67 -10.01 7.32
C ALA A 175 1.37 -9.73 8.66
N TRP A 176 2.68 -9.54 8.64
CA TRP A 176 3.45 -9.18 9.83
C TRP A 176 2.99 -7.83 10.41
N VAL A 177 2.88 -6.81 9.56
CA VAL A 177 2.44 -5.46 9.95
C VAL A 177 1.00 -5.47 10.45
N GLY A 178 0.10 -6.17 9.77
CA GLY A 178 -1.30 -6.30 10.17
C GLY A 178 -1.45 -6.99 11.52
N ALA A 179 -0.69 -8.07 11.78
CA ALA A 179 -0.66 -8.73 13.06
C ALA A 179 -0.06 -7.84 14.17
N ALA A 180 1.02 -7.09 13.87
CA ALA A 180 1.60 -6.13 14.80
C ALA A 180 0.59 -5.07 15.22
N MET A 181 -0.07 -4.45 14.23
CA MET A 181 -1.10 -3.44 14.43
C MET A 181 -2.28 -3.97 15.26
N SER A 182 -2.71 -5.22 15.00
CA SER A 182 -3.79 -5.87 15.76
C SER A 182 -3.41 -6.10 17.23
N VAL A 183 -2.19 -6.58 17.47
CA VAL A 183 -1.70 -6.85 18.84
C VAL A 183 -1.58 -5.57 19.67
N GLU A 184 -1.27 -4.44 19.02
CA GLU A 184 -1.15 -3.12 19.67
C GLU A 184 -2.50 -2.45 19.95
N ASP A 185 -3.63 -3.05 19.54
CA ASP A 185 -4.95 -2.47 19.80
C ASP A 185 -5.28 -2.49 21.30
N LYS A 186 -5.75 -1.34 21.80
CA LYS A 186 -6.02 -1.11 23.22
C LYS A 186 -7.04 -2.11 23.83
N LEU A 187 -7.92 -2.68 23.00
CA LEU A 187 -8.94 -3.62 23.48
C LEU A 187 -8.36 -4.99 23.82
N ILE A 188 -7.34 -5.44 23.10
CA ILE A 188 -6.83 -6.81 23.22
C ILE A 188 -5.37 -6.90 23.64
N SER A 189 -4.61 -5.79 23.57
CA SER A 189 -3.16 -5.79 23.83
C SER A 189 -2.80 -6.46 25.16
N HIS A 190 -3.53 -6.17 26.24
CA HIS A 190 -3.29 -6.73 27.57
C HIS A 190 -3.40 -8.27 27.63
N ILE A 191 -4.11 -8.91 26.67
CA ILE A 191 -4.26 -10.37 26.58
C ILE A 191 -3.24 -10.96 25.62
N VAL A 192 -3.00 -10.29 24.49
CA VAL A 192 -2.27 -10.89 23.36
C VAL A 192 -0.79 -10.49 23.30
N GLU A 193 -0.37 -9.44 24.00
CA GLU A 193 1.02 -8.94 24.02
C GLU A 193 2.05 -10.04 24.37
N PRO A 194 1.82 -10.93 25.37
CA PRO A 194 2.76 -12.03 25.66
C PRO A 194 2.95 -13.00 24.49
N TYR A 195 2.00 -13.07 23.58
CA TYR A 195 1.99 -13.96 22.41
C TYR A 195 2.28 -13.21 21.09
N ALA A 196 2.65 -11.94 21.15
CA ALA A 196 2.80 -11.05 19.99
C ALA A 196 3.66 -11.66 18.87
N LEU A 197 4.83 -12.21 19.21
CA LEU A 197 5.71 -12.84 18.24
C LEU A 197 5.07 -14.05 17.58
N PHE A 198 4.41 -14.91 18.37
CA PHE A 198 3.73 -16.09 17.86
C PHE A 198 2.59 -15.71 16.91
N ILE A 199 1.78 -14.70 17.27
CA ILE A 199 0.68 -14.19 16.45
C ILE A 199 1.20 -13.65 15.13
N LYS A 200 2.28 -12.86 15.12
CA LYS A 200 2.92 -12.32 13.89
C LYS A 200 3.40 -13.44 12.97
N ILE A 201 4.09 -14.44 13.52
CA ILE A 201 4.60 -15.59 12.74
C ILE A 201 3.42 -16.41 12.20
N ALA A 202 2.41 -16.70 13.01
CA ALA A 202 1.22 -17.44 12.60
C ALA A 202 0.46 -16.71 11.48
N ALA A 203 0.32 -15.39 11.57
CA ALA A 203 -0.31 -14.57 10.54
C ALA A 203 0.43 -14.66 9.19
N VAL A 204 1.76 -14.57 9.20
CA VAL A 204 2.58 -14.73 7.98
C VAL A 204 2.39 -16.12 7.38
N ILE A 205 2.48 -17.17 8.18
CA ILE A 205 2.29 -18.56 7.71
C ILE A 205 0.88 -18.74 7.14
N LEU A 206 -0.14 -18.20 7.80
CA LEU A 206 -1.52 -18.31 7.37
C LEU A 206 -1.75 -17.59 6.03
N VAL A 207 -1.32 -16.34 5.91
CA VAL A 207 -1.50 -15.54 4.69
C VAL A 207 -0.73 -16.15 3.52
N VAL A 208 0.56 -16.43 3.69
CA VAL A 208 1.38 -17.00 2.62
C VAL A 208 0.93 -18.43 2.27
N GLY A 209 0.60 -19.24 3.28
CA GLY A 209 0.10 -20.60 3.07
C GLY A 209 -1.25 -20.65 2.37
N ALA A 210 -2.20 -19.79 2.79
CA ALA A 210 -3.51 -19.69 2.12
C ALA A 210 -3.37 -19.23 0.66
N SER A 211 -2.50 -18.26 0.40
CA SER A 211 -2.22 -17.77 -0.95
C SER A 211 -1.60 -18.85 -1.85
N LEU A 212 -0.65 -19.63 -1.32
CA LEU A 212 -0.05 -20.76 -2.04
C LEU A 212 -1.11 -21.82 -2.39
N LEU A 213 -2.01 -22.13 -1.45
CA LEU A 213 -3.09 -23.08 -1.68
C LEU A 213 -4.06 -22.56 -2.74
N ALA A 214 -4.48 -21.28 -2.65
CA ALA A 214 -5.37 -20.65 -3.62
C ALA A 214 -4.78 -20.72 -5.04
N ASN A 215 -3.50 -20.36 -5.21
CA ASN A 215 -2.82 -20.39 -6.50
C ASN A 215 -2.59 -21.82 -7.03
N LYS A 216 -2.50 -22.82 -6.15
CA LYS A 216 -2.42 -24.23 -6.56
C LYS A 216 -3.76 -24.79 -7.02
N LEU A 217 -4.88 -24.30 -6.46
CA LEU A 217 -6.23 -24.75 -6.82
C LEU A 217 -6.73 -24.08 -8.12
N LYS A 218 -6.15 -22.94 -8.51
CA LYS A 218 -6.48 -22.24 -9.78
C LYS A 218 -5.78 -22.86 -11.01
N LYS A 219 -4.74 -23.70 -10.81
CA LYS A 219 -4.01 -24.44 -11.86
C LYS A 219 -4.62 -25.81 -12.09
#